data_b0053d312a3355cfdefaef975625a7d0
#
_entry.id   b0053d312a3355cfdefaef975625a7d0
#
_cell.length_a   1.000
_cell.length_b   1.000
_cell.length_c   1.000
_cell.angle_alpha   90.00
_cell.angle_beta   90.00
_cell.angle_gamma   90.00
#
_symmetry.space_group_name_H-M   'P 1'
#
loop_
_entity.id
_entity.type
_entity.pdbx_description
1 polymer ?
#
loop_
_entity_poly.entity_id
_entity_poly.type
_entity_poly.pdbx_seq_one_letter_code
_entity_poly.pdbx_strand_id
1 'polypeptide(L)'
;LCVADFKGNKTDITPSGEIISADLSESGYLAVCTEAAGYKGAVTVYDASGKAVYVWYSGTGYLVRAAVSPDGKYLAVLCLQDTGSAVHTFTLTSADERGSTVCADELFADLFWRGGRICCVSQSRLAFFDDSAKLADEYPFGDLYLYDYAAEGDGFVTLALSRYRSGSAAQLVTVNSGGNVLG
;
A
#
# COMPACT_ATOMS: atom_id res chain seq x y z
N LEU A 1 10.06 -16.75 4.56
CA LEU A 1 8.74 -16.21 4.94
C LEU A 1 7.77 -17.38 5.12
N CYS A 2 7.01 -17.39 6.19
CA CYS A 2 6.03 -18.43 6.46
C CYS A 2 4.65 -17.80 6.56
N VAL A 3 3.70 -18.28 5.78
CA VAL A 3 2.28 -17.92 5.89
C VAL A 3 1.54 -19.07 6.56
N ALA A 4 0.74 -18.77 7.58
CA ALA A 4 -0.07 -19.76 8.28
C ALA A 4 -1.55 -19.38 8.23
N ASP A 5 -2.42 -20.35 8.04
CA ASP A 5 -3.86 -20.17 8.17
C ASP A 5 -4.33 -20.40 9.63
N PHE A 6 -5.59 -20.07 9.92
CA PHE A 6 -6.19 -20.28 11.25
C PHE A 6 -6.35 -21.76 11.64
N LYS A 7 -6.13 -22.70 10.71
CA LYS A 7 -6.14 -24.15 10.97
C LYS A 7 -4.75 -24.69 11.28
N GLY A 8 -3.71 -23.83 11.20
CA GLY A 8 -2.32 -24.18 11.47
C GLY A 8 -1.58 -24.77 10.26
N ASN A 9 -2.17 -24.75 9.06
CA ASN A 9 -1.44 -25.10 7.85
C ASN A 9 -0.41 -24.00 7.55
N LYS A 10 0.78 -24.41 7.13
CA LYS A 10 1.90 -23.50 6.85
C LYS A 10 2.35 -23.63 5.41
N THR A 11 2.65 -22.49 4.80
CA THR A 11 3.27 -22.42 3.48
C THR A 11 4.57 -21.63 3.62
N ASP A 12 5.69 -22.25 3.34
CA ASP A 12 7.00 -21.61 3.36
C ASP A 12 7.33 -21.05 1.97
N ILE A 13 7.71 -19.79 1.94
CA ILE A 13 8.08 -19.04 0.74
C ILE A 13 9.52 -18.55 0.91
N THR A 14 10.35 -18.78 -0.09
CA THR A 14 11.72 -18.25 -0.12
C THR A 14 11.79 -17.13 -1.16
N PRO A 15 11.74 -15.85 -0.74
CA PRO A 15 11.89 -14.71 -1.64
C PRO A 15 13.28 -14.69 -2.29
N SER A 16 13.39 -14.05 -3.46
CA SER A 16 14.63 -14.00 -4.23
C SER A 16 15.66 -12.99 -3.72
N GLY A 17 15.27 -12.11 -2.79
CA GLY A 17 16.12 -11.06 -2.23
C GLY A 17 15.74 -10.73 -0.78
N GLU A 18 16.46 -9.77 -0.18
CA GLU A 18 16.13 -9.25 1.15
C GLU A 18 14.75 -8.59 1.13
N ILE A 19 13.92 -8.92 2.13
CA ILE A 19 12.53 -8.46 2.20
C ILE A 19 12.50 -7.02 2.69
N ILE A 20 11.88 -6.14 1.89
CA ILE A 20 11.59 -4.75 2.23
C ILE A 20 10.23 -4.66 2.94
N SER A 21 9.20 -5.26 2.36
CA SER A 21 7.86 -5.31 2.93
C SER A 21 7.09 -6.52 2.41
N ALA A 22 6.04 -6.92 3.15
CA ALA A 22 5.13 -7.96 2.73
C ALA A 22 3.70 -7.60 3.15
N ASP A 23 2.72 -7.92 2.31
CA ASP A 23 1.30 -7.68 2.55
C ASP A 23 0.47 -8.89 2.11
N LEU A 24 -0.42 -9.36 2.98
CA LEU A 24 -1.32 -10.48 2.72
C LEU A 24 -2.73 -9.96 2.49
N SER A 25 -3.23 -10.13 1.27
CA SER A 25 -4.58 -9.70 0.91
C SER A 25 -5.67 -10.63 1.45
N GLU A 26 -6.90 -10.13 1.53
CA GLU A 26 -8.09 -10.91 1.90
C GLU A 26 -8.34 -12.08 0.92
N SER A 27 -7.95 -11.93 -0.35
CA SER A 27 -8.04 -12.99 -1.38
C SER A 27 -6.96 -14.08 -1.24
N GLY A 28 -6.06 -13.97 -0.25
CA GLY A 28 -5.01 -14.96 0.01
C GLY A 28 -3.76 -14.79 -0.85
N TYR A 29 -3.64 -13.71 -1.63
CA TYR A 29 -2.40 -13.36 -2.31
C TYR A 29 -1.45 -12.62 -1.37
N LEU A 30 -0.16 -12.97 -1.46
CA LEU A 30 0.90 -12.32 -0.71
C LEU A 30 1.77 -11.50 -1.67
N ALA A 31 1.81 -10.18 -1.50
CA ALA A 31 2.74 -9.30 -2.19
C ALA A 31 4.01 -9.13 -1.35
N VAL A 32 5.18 -9.38 -1.94
CA VAL A 32 6.48 -9.25 -1.26
C VAL A 32 7.38 -8.31 -2.07
N CYS A 33 7.79 -7.22 -1.46
CA CYS A 33 8.82 -6.33 -1.99
C CYS A 33 10.18 -6.81 -1.52
N THR A 34 11.13 -6.94 -2.44
CA THR A 34 12.50 -7.37 -2.15
C THR A 34 13.53 -6.48 -2.82
N GLU A 35 14.76 -6.51 -2.33
CA GLU A 35 15.90 -6.07 -3.11
C GLU A 35 16.06 -6.91 -4.38
N ALA A 36 16.56 -6.32 -5.44
CA ALA A 36 16.82 -7.01 -6.71
C ALA A 36 18.08 -6.46 -7.39
N ALA A 37 19.02 -7.33 -7.70
CA ALA A 37 20.27 -6.94 -8.35
C ALA A 37 20.01 -6.29 -9.72
N GLY A 38 20.55 -5.11 -9.96
CA GLY A 38 20.39 -4.33 -11.19
C GLY A 38 19.09 -3.51 -11.27
N TYR A 39 18.24 -3.58 -10.25
CA TYR A 39 16.98 -2.81 -10.13
C TYR A 39 16.92 -2.06 -8.80
N LYS A 40 15.93 -1.18 -8.65
CA LYS A 40 15.64 -0.49 -7.38
C LYS A 40 14.83 -1.38 -6.42
N GLY A 41 14.37 -2.54 -6.88
CA GLY A 41 13.66 -3.55 -6.15
C GLY A 41 12.79 -4.42 -7.05
N ALA A 42 12.20 -5.47 -6.49
CA ALA A 42 11.23 -6.32 -7.16
C ALA A 42 10.01 -6.55 -6.27
N VAL A 43 8.84 -6.66 -6.88
CA VAL A 43 7.61 -7.14 -6.23
C VAL A 43 7.30 -8.51 -6.79
N THR A 44 7.14 -9.49 -5.92
CA THR A 44 6.64 -10.82 -6.28
C THR A 44 5.31 -11.06 -5.57
N VAL A 45 4.29 -11.45 -6.34
CA VAL A 45 3.00 -11.87 -5.78
C VAL A 45 2.94 -13.38 -5.79
N TYR A 46 2.62 -13.94 -4.64
CA TYR A 46 2.44 -15.38 -4.44
C TYR A 46 0.95 -15.69 -4.21
N ASP A 47 0.49 -16.81 -4.74
CA ASP A 47 -0.84 -17.32 -4.42
C ASP A 47 -0.86 -18.07 -3.07
N ALA A 48 -2.02 -18.54 -2.63
CA ALA A 48 -2.21 -19.25 -1.37
C ALA A 48 -1.40 -20.58 -1.28
N SER A 49 -0.93 -21.13 -2.41
CA SER A 49 -0.05 -22.29 -2.44
C SER A 49 1.44 -21.95 -2.29
N GLY A 50 1.79 -20.67 -2.25
CA GLY A 50 3.16 -20.15 -2.24
C GLY A 50 3.82 -20.10 -3.62
N LYS A 51 3.04 -20.28 -4.69
CA LYS A 51 3.55 -20.16 -6.06
C LYS A 51 3.58 -18.71 -6.49
N ALA A 52 4.70 -18.25 -7.05
CA ALA A 52 4.79 -16.93 -7.66
C ALA A 52 3.91 -16.87 -8.92
N VAL A 53 2.96 -15.92 -8.93
CA VAL A 53 2.00 -15.69 -10.02
C VAL A 53 2.25 -14.42 -10.79
N TYR A 54 2.96 -13.45 -10.18
CA TYR A 54 3.31 -12.18 -10.80
C TYR A 54 4.65 -11.69 -10.28
N VAL A 55 5.45 -11.05 -11.15
CA VAL A 55 6.71 -10.39 -10.77
C VAL A 55 6.85 -9.10 -11.55
N TRP A 56 7.21 -8.02 -10.84
CA TRP A 56 7.57 -6.74 -11.43
C TRP A 56 8.88 -6.21 -10.85
N TYR A 57 9.71 -5.60 -11.70
CA TYR A 57 10.99 -5.00 -11.32
C TYR A 57 10.94 -3.49 -11.48
N SER A 58 11.23 -2.76 -10.40
CA SER A 58 11.33 -1.30 -10.45
C SER A 58 12.67 -0.85 -10.98
N GLY A 59 12.67 -0.11 -12.10
CA GLY A 59 13.88 0.48 -12.68
C GLY A 59 14.21 1.87 -12.15
N THR A 60 13.23 2.62 -11.63
CA THR A 60 13.37 4.05 -11.33
C THR A 60 13.11 4.43 -9.88
N GLY A 61 12.21 3.75 -9.19
CA GLY A 61 11.82 4.06 -7.81
C GLY A 61 12.16 2.96 -6.81
N TYR A 62 12.59 3.33 -5.61
CA TYR A 62 12.80 2.39 -4.51
C TYR A 62 11.46 1.94 -3.96
N LEU A 63 11.29 0.63 -3.78
CA LEU A 63 10.05 0.06 -3.26
C LEU A 63 9.85 0.41 -1.79
N VAL A 64 8.61 0.75 -1.45
CA VAL A 64 8.16 0.96 -0.06
C VAL A 64 7.18 -0.14 0.34
N ARG A 65 6.12 -0.27 -0.44
CA ARG A 65 5.02 -1.19 -0.16
C ARG A 65 4.38 -1.69 -1.45
N ALA A 66 3.82 -2.89 -1.39
CA ALA A 66 2.94 -3.40 -2.42
C ALA A 66 1.79 -4.15 -1.78
N ALA A 67 0.58 -4.02 -2.33
CA ALA A 67 -0.62 -4.65 -1.82
C ALA A 67 -1.51 -5.14 -2.96
N VAL A 68 -2.08 -6.35 -2.81
CA VAL A 68 -3.06 -6.90 -3.75
C VAL A 68 -4.46 -6.49 -3.31
N SER A 69 -5.31 -6.14 -4.28
CA SER A 69 -6.70 -5.78 -4.02
C SER A 69 -7.48 -6.93 -3.35
N PRO A 70 -8.51 -6.63 -2.52
CA PRO A 70 -9.29 -7.65 -1.83
C PRO A 70 -9.92 -8.69 -2.76
N ASP A 71 -10.24 -8.32 -4.01
CA ASP A 71 -10.79 -9.24 -5.02
C ASP A 71 -9.71 -10.02 -5.79
N GLY A 72 -8.43 -9.80 -5.50
CA GLY A 72 -7.29 -10.51 -6.11
C GLY A 72 -6.98 -10.14 -7.56
N LYS A 73 -7.51 -9.01 -8.08
CA LYS A 73 -7.33 -8.66 -9.50
C LYS A 73 -6.17 -7.70 -9.75
N TYR A 74 -5.92 -6.79 -8.82
CA TYR A 74 -4.99 -5.68 -9.00
C TYR A 74 -3.87 -5.72 -7.96
N LEU A 75 -2.70 -5.30 -8.39
CA LEU A 75 -1.55 -5.02 -7.53
C LEU A 75 -1.34 -3.51 -7.53
N ALA A 76 -1.22 -2.91 -6.36
CA ALA A 76 -0.76 -1.54 -6.18
C ALA A 76 0.65 -1.55 -5.57
N VAL A 77 1.51 -0.66 -6.06
CA VAL A 77 2.91 -0.54 -5.62
C VAL A 77 3.24 0.91 -5.33
N LEU A 78 3.81 1.16 -4.17
CA LEU A 78 4.33 2.46 -3.76
C LEU A 78 5.85 2.46 -3.91
N CYS A 79 6.35 3.45 -4.65
CA CYS A 79 7.78 3.69 -4.82
C CYS A 79 8.18 5.08 -4.33
N LEU A 80 9.40 5.22 -3.83
CA LEU A 80 10.07 6.50 -3.62
C LEU A 80 10.91 6.84 -4.85
N GLN A 81 10.78 8.06 -5.32
CA GLN A 81 11.55 8.65 -6.40
C GLN A 81 12.26 9.92 -5.92
N ASP A 82 13.17 10.46 -6.73
CA ASP A 82 13.94 11.66 -6.39
C ASP A 82 13.06 12.89 -6.12
N THR A 83 11.87 12.94 -6.72
CA THR A 83 10.93 14.07 -6.63
C THR A 83 9.74 13.82 -5.71
N GLY A 84 9.62 12.65 -5.09
CA GLY A 84 8.48 12.31 -4.25
C GLY A 84 8.12 10.82 -4.32
N SER A 85 6.84 10.51 -4.22
CA SER A 85 6.33 9.14 -4.32
C SER A 85 5.69 8.87 -5.67
N ALA A 86 5.73 7.61 -6.10
CA ALA A 86 4.96 7.12 -7.25
C ALA A 86 4.08 5.95 -6.83
N VAL A 87 2.84 5.96 -7.29
CA VAL A 87 1.89 4.85 -7.17
C VAL A 87 1.75 4.20 -8.53
N HIS A 88 2.00 2.90 -8.61
CA HIS A 88 1.85 2.09 -9.81
C HIS A 88 0.76 1.05 -9.61
N THR A 89 0.01 0.72 -10.66
CA THR A 89 -1.00 -0.33 -10.62
C THR A 89 -0.84 -1.30 -11.76
N PHE A 90 -1.13 -2.56 -11.48
CA PHE A 90 -1.02 -3.67 -12.43
C PHE A 90 -2.24 -4.58 -12.32
N THR A 91 -2.56 -5.27 -13.41
CA THR A 91 -3.50 -6.40 -13.38
C THR A 91 -2.68 -7.69 -13.23
N LEU A 92 -3.01 -8.54 -12.26
CA LEU A 92 -2.22 -9.77 -12.02
C LEU A 92 -2.21 -10.76 -13.21
N THR A 93 -3.06 -10.56 -14.20
CA THR A 93 -3.17 -11.38 -15.41
C THR A 93 -2.48 -10.77 -16.64
N SER A 94 -1.87 -9.59 -16.52
CA SER A 94 -1.18 -8.88 -17.60
C SER A 94 0.19 -8.40 -17.14
N ALA A 95 1.18 -8.43 -18.04
CA ALA A 95 2.50 -7.86 -17.78
C ALA A 95 2.50 -6.31 -17.87
N ASP A 96 1.47 -5.73 -18.48
CA ASP A 96 1.39 -4.29 -18.70
C ASP A 96 0.99 -3.54 -17.44
N GLU A 97 1.62 -2.40 -17.21
CA GLU A 97 1.22 -1.44 -16.21
C GLU A 97 -0.17 -0.87 -16.56
N ARG A 98 -1.08 -0.90 -15.60
CA ARG A 98 -2.44 -0.38 -15.77
C ARG A 98 -2.48 1.14 -15.67
N GLY A 99 -1.67 1.69 -14.79
CA GLY A 99 -1.53 3.12 -14.60
C GLY A 99 -0.49 3.47 -13.55
N SER A 100 -0.03 4.72 -13.60
CA SER A 100 0.87 5.26 -12.59
C SER A 100 0.65 6.76 -12.40
N THR A 101 0.94 7.22 -11.18
CA THR A 101 0.93 8.65 -10.83
C THR A 101 2.14 8.98 -9.97
N VAL A 102 2.84 10.03 -10.37
CA VAL A 102 3.92 10.62 -9.57
C VAL A 102 3.32 11.75 -8.74
N CYS A 103 3.48 11.66 -7.42
CA CYS A 103 3.10 12.69 -6.47
C CYS A 103 4.36 13.44 -6.08
N ALA A 104 4.67 14.50 -6.85
CA ALA A 104 5.84 15.34 -6.60
C ALA A 104 5.73 16.02 -5.23
N ASP A 105 6.86 16.15 -4.54
CA ASP A 105 6.97 16.77 -3.21
C ASP A 105 6.15 16.09 -2.09
N GLU A 106 5.62 14.87 -2.33
CA GLU A 106 4.88 14.10 -1.37
C GLU A 106 5.57 12.75 -1.09
N LEU A 107 5.78 12.45 0.19
CA LEU A 107 6.35 11.19 0.65
C LEU A 107 5.28 10.37 1.36
N PHE A 108 4.74 9.39 0.65
CA PHE A 108 3.86 8.41 1.28
C PHE A 108 4.69 7.36 2.01
N ALA A 109 4.29 7.08 3.25
CA ALA A 109 4.94 6.10 4.12
C ALA A 109 4.31 4.70 4.02
N ASP A 110 3.06 4.63 3.60
CA ASP A 110 2.33 3.36 3.49
C ASP A 110 1.30 3.38 2.36
N LEU A 111 0.92 2.16 1.91
CA LEU A 111 -0.09 1.89 0.90
C LEU A 111 -0.86 0.63 1.27
N PHE A 112 -2.19 0.70 1.17
CA PHE A 112 -3.09 -0.44 1.37
C PHE A 112 -4.40 -0.25 0.60
N TRP A 113 -5.22 -1.30 0.49
CA TRP A 113 -6.55 -1.23 -0.13
C TRP A 113 -7.64 -1.04 0.92
N ARG A 114 -8.61 -0.13 0.66
CA ARG A 114 -9.85 0.04 1.46
C ARG A 114 -11.00 0.53 0.60
N GLY A 115 -12.18 -0.06 0.77
CA GLY A 115 -13.39 0.35 0.07
C GLY A 115 -13.25 0.40 -1.45
N GLY A 116 -12.45 -0.49 -2.04
CA GLY A 116 -12.16 -0.53 -3.48
C GLY A 116 -11.23 0.58 -3.96
N ARG A 117 -10.54 1.29 -3.05
CA ARG A 117 -9.54 2.32 -3.33
C ARG A 117 -8.16 1.93 -2.80
N ILE A 118 -7.14 2.46 -3.44
CA ILE A 118 -5.77 2.44 -2.94
C ILE A 118 -5.62 3.64 -2.01
N CYS A 119 -5.28 3.38 -0.76
CA CYS A 119 -5.03 4.40 0.25
C CYS A 119 -3.54 4.58 0.42
N CYS A 120 -3.06 5.82 0.33
CA CYS A 120 -1.67 6.18 0.61
C CYS A 120 -1.63 7.20 1.74
N VAL A 121 -0.78 6.95 2.73
CA VAL A 121 -0.66 7.75 3.95
C VAL A 121 0.65 8.52 3.93
N SER A 122 0.58 9.84 4.12
CA SER A 122 1.74 10.71 4.33
C SER A 122 1.66 11.44 5.67
N GLN A 123 2.59 12.34 5.91
CA GLN A 123 2.54 13.24 7.08
C GLN A 123 1.50 14.35 6.94
N SER A 124 1.01 14.63 5.73
CA SER A 124 0.16 15.77 5.41
C SER A 124 -1.27 15.38 5.06
N ARG A 125 -1.49 14.16 4.58
CA ARG A 125 -2.81 13.71 4.09
C ARG A 125 -2.93 12.19 4.00
N LEU A 126 -4.16 11.74 3.93
CA LEU A 126 -4.57 10.44 3.43
C LEU A 126 -5.10 10.63 2.00
N ALA A 127 -4.48 9.99 1.02
CA ALA A 127 -4.86 10.08 -0.39
C ALA A 127 -5.50 8.76 -0.86
N PHE A 128 -6.53 8.87 -1.71
CA PHE A 128 -7.25 7.74 -2.27
C PHE A 128 -7.08 7.72 -3.80
N PHE A 129 -6.57 6.61 -4.32
CA PHE A 129 -6.40 6.41 -5.75
C PHE A 129 -7.35 5.32 -6.24
N ASP A 130 -7.74 5.41 -7.51
CA ASP A 130 -8.46 4.34 -8.18
C ASP A 130 -7.52 3.20 -8.64
N ASP A 131 -8.09 2.16 -9.24
CA ASP A 131 -7.35 0.99 -9.75
C ASP A 131 -6.46 1.30 -10.98
N SER A 132 -6.51 2.53 -11.50
CA SER A 132 -5.62 3.07 -12.56
C SER A 132 -4.57 4.02 -12.00
N ALA A 133 -4.36 4.02 -10.67
CA ALA A 133 -3.47 4.93 -9.96
C ALA A 133 -3.83 6.43 -10.11
N LYS A 134 -5.05 6.77 -10.51
CA LYS A 134 -5.48 8.16 -10.58
C LYS A 134 -5.99 8.61 -9.21
N LEU A 135 -5.51 9.78 -8.72
CA LEU A 135 -6.01 10.39 -7.50
C LEU A 135 -7.52 10.66 -7.63
N ALA A 136 -8.30 10.07 -6.76
CA ALA A 136 -9.75 10.18 -6.74
C ALA A 136 -10.22 11.16 -5.67
N ASP A 137 -9.70 11.03 -4.46
CA ASP A 137 -10.06 11.83 -3.29
C ASP A 137 -8.87 11.99 -2.36
N GLU A 138 -8.96 12.91 -1.39
CA GLU A 138 -7.97 13.08 -0.34
C GLU A 138 -8.59 13.66 0.93
N TYR A 139 -7.94 13.39 2.06
CA TYR A 139 -8.26 14.03 3.33
C TYR A 139 -6.97 14.69 3.87
N PRO A 140 -6.83 16.04 3.74
CA PRO A 140 -5.67 16.76 4.24
C PRO A 140 -5.76 16.91 5.76
N PHE A 141 -4.63 16.81 6.45
CA PHE A 141 -4.57 16.95 7.91
C PHE A 141 -4.48 18.42 8.38
N GLY A 142 -4.28 19.37 7.46
CA GLY A 142 -4.08 20.79 7.78
C GLY A 142 -2.83 20.99 8.62
N ASP A 143 -2.99 21.68 9.76
CA ASP A 143 -1.91 21.95 10.73
C ASP A 143 -1.70 20.81 11.74
N LEU A 144 -2.36 19.66 11.55
CA LEU A 144 -2.24 18.50 12.44
C LEU A 144 -1.16 17.53 11.94
N TYR A 145 -0.56 16.82 12.88
CA TYR A 145 0.40 15.76 12.63
C TYR A 145 -0.27 14.40 12.74
N LEU A 146 0.01 13.51 11.81
CA LEU A 146 -0.39 12.12 11.94
C LEU A 146 0.43 11.47 13.06
N TYR A 147 -0.27 10.98 14.09
CA TYR A 147 0.32 10.23 15.19
C TYR A 147 0.25 8.73 14.93
N ASP A 148 -0.92 8.25 14.49
CA ASP A 148 -1.18 6.85 14.18
C ASP A 148 -2.41 6.73 13.29
N TYR A 149 -2.62 5.57 12.68
CA TYR A 149 -3.83 5.26 11.95
C TYR A 149 -4.17 3.77 12.03
N ALA A 150 -5.44 3.46 11.87
CA ALA A 150 -5.96 2.11 11.76
C ALA A 150 -6.80 1.97 10.49
N ALA A 151 -6.51 0.94 9.72
CA ALA A 151 -7.17 0.65 8.46
C ALA A 151 -7.87 -0.72 8.50
N GLU A 152 -8.46 -1.07 9.63
CA GLU A 152 -9.22 -2.30 9.81
C GLU A 152 -10.70 -2.09 9.52
N GLY A 153 -11.38 -3.13 9.03
CA GLY A 153 -12.78 -3.07 8.65
C GLY A 153 -13.04 -2.58 7.22
N ASP A 154 -14.32 -2.47 6.86
CA ASP A 154 -14.73 -2.15 5.49
C ASP A 154 -14.91 -0.64 5.28
N GLY A 155 -14.19 -0.11 4.30
CA GLY A 155 -14.48 1.18 3.66
C GLY A 155 -14.11 2.43 4.42
N PHE A 156 -13.36 2.38 5.54
CA PHE A 156 -12.90 3.57 6.25
C PHE A 156 -11.49 3.41 6.83
N VAL A 157 -10.87 4.54 7.16
CA VAL A 157 -9.60 4.65 7.87
C VAL A 157 -9.81 5.57 9.07
N THR A 158 -9.36 5.14 10.25
CA THR A 158 -9.36 5.98 11.45
C THR A 158 -7.97 6.57 11.65
N LEU A 159 -7.89 7.89 11.79
CA LEU A 159 -6.67 8.66 11.96
C LEU A 159 -6.61 9.19 13.39
N ALA A 160 -5.47 9.07 14.04
CA ALA A 160 -5.14 9.78 15.26
C ALA A 160 -4.27 11.00 14.90
N LEU A 161 -4.84 12.19 14.95
CA LEU A 161 -4.18 13.44 14.59
C LEU A 161 -3.87 14.26 15.82
N SER A 162 -2.69 14.87 15.88
CA SER A 162 -2.25 15.67 17.03
C SER A 162 -1.78 17.05 16.60
N ARG A 163 -1.99 18.07 17.46
CA ARG A 163 -1.45 19.41 17.26
C ARG A 163 0.07 19.51 17.42
N TYR A 164 0.68 18.56 18.11
CA TYR A 164 2.10 18.60 18.43
C TYR A 164 2.75 17.27 18.07
N ARG A 165 3.98 17.28 17.55
CA ARG A 165 4.76 16.09 17.23
C ARG A 165 5.00 15.16 18.44
N SER A 166 5.03 15.72 19.63
CA SER A 166 5.19 14.99 20.89
C SER A 166 3.92 15.14 21.76
N GLY A 167 2.75 14.94 21.16
CA GLY A 167 1.52 15.40 21.76
C GLY A 167 0.72 14.38 22.54
N SER A 168 0.02 14.92 23.55
CA SER A 168 -0.98 14.22 24.37
C SER A 168 -2.43 14.51 23.94
N ALA A 169 -2.67 15.34 22.93
CA ALA A 169 -4.01 15.71 22.46
C ALA A 169 -4.23 15.20 21.05
N ALA A 170 -4.63 13.94 20.92
CA ALA A 170 -5.03 13.35 19.65
C ALA A 170 -6.52 13.61 19.39
N GLN A 171 -6.81 14.02 18.16
CA GLN A 171 -8.16 13.99 17.58
C GLN A 171 -8.31 12.69 16.82
N LEU A 172 -9.34 11.89 17.10
CA LEU A 172 -9.69 10.76 16.27
C LEU A 172 -10.63 11.21 15.16
N VAL A 173 -10.28 10.87 13.93
CA VAL A 173 -11.08 11.17 12.75
C VAL A 173 -11.23 9.89 11.94
N THR A 174 -12.46 9.53 11.59
CA THR A 174 -12.73 8.39 10.71
C THR A 174 -13.11 8.93 9.34
N VAL A 175 -12.40 8.46 8.31
CA VAL A 175 -12.54 8.93 6.91
C VAL A 175 -12.92 7.74 6.04
N ASN A 176 -13.96 7.89 5.20
CA ASN A 176 -14.32 6.87 4.22
C ASN A 176 -13.45 6.95 2.95
N SER A 177 -13.59 5.99 2.05
CA SER A 177 -12.86 5.92 0.78
C SER A 177 -13.16 7.05 -0.23
N GLY A 178 -14.11 7.93 0.06
CA GLY A 178 -14.42 9.18 -0.67
C GLY A 178 -13.86 10.42 0.01
N GLY A 179 -12.93 10.30 0.96
CA GLY A 179 -12.32 11.44 1.66
C GLY A 179 -13.23 12.14 2.68
N ASN A 180 -14.43 11.61 2.94
CA ASN A 180 -15.38 12.26 3.84
C ASN A 180 -15.26 11.76 5.27
N VAL A 181 -15.34 12.68 6.22
CA VAL A 181 -15.37 12.38 7.66
C VAL A 181 -16.71 11.71 8.01
N LEU A 182 -16.60 10.59 8.71
CA LEU A 182 -17.75 9.90 9.27
C LEU A 182 -17.86 10.32 10.75
N GLY A 183 -18.57 11.33 11.04
CA GLY A 183 -18.99 11.79 12.38
C GLY A 183 -18.19 11.42 13.60
#